data_9ca7ea7b63b5b87d89fbed7400413c45
#
_entry.id   9ca7ea7b63b5b87d89fbed7400413c45
#
_cell.length_a   1.000
_cell.length_b   1.000
_cell.length_c   1.000
_cell.angle_alpha   90.00
_cell.angle_beta   90.00
_cell.angle_gamma   90.00
#
_symmetry.space_group_name_H-M   'P 1'
#
loop_
_entity.id
_entity.type
_entity.pdbx_description
1 polymer ?
#
loop_
_entity_poly.entity_id
_entity_poly.type
_entity_poly.pdbx_seq_one_letter_code
_entity_poly.pdbx_strand_id
1 'polypeptide(L)'
;FELGYYANNPNIEIIAPWRDWNFNSRNELIDFAEKHQIPVPKDKRGETPFSTDANLLHTSSEGKILEDPWIEAPEFVYSRTKSLEEAAENSEEIIIGFKNGDPIAINNKPLKPRELLSMLNSIAGKHGIGRIDIVENRFVGMKSRGVYETPGGTILLHSHRAIESITLDKGEAHLKDELMPKYAEYIYNGFWFSSERIALQSLIDKTQNKVNGEVKLRLYKGNVIVIGRKSPNSLYNKSLVSFDEEGNYNQKDAEGFIKINSLRFKNKN
;
A
#
# COMPACT_ATOMS: atom_id res chain seq x y z
N PHE A 1 -3.41 -18.80 -4.39
CA PHE A 1 -2.35 -19.57 -5.09
C PHE A 1 -2.92 -20.40 -6.23
N GLU A 2 -3.93 -21.25 -5.99
CA GLU A 2 -4.46 -22.19 -6.97
C GLU A 2 -5.00 -21.52 -8.23
N LEU A 3 -5.71 -20.39 -8.13
CA LEU A 3 -6.12 -19.60 -9.29
C LEU A 3 -4.92 -19.18 -10.15
N GLY A 4 -3.81 -18.82 -9.52
CA GLY A 4 -2.57 -18.51 -10.22
C GLY A 4 -1.94 -19.73 -10.89
N TYR A 5 -2.02 -20.89 -10.26
CA TYR A 5 -1.54 -22.14 -10.88
C TYR A 5 -2.36 -22.49 -12.12
N TYR A 6 -3.69 -22.50 -12.02
CA TYR A 6 -4.57 -22.77 -13.16
C TYR A 6 -4.45 -21.75 -14.29
N ALA A 7 -4.22 -20.47 -13.96
CA ALA A 7 -3.99 -19.44 -14.97
C ALA A 7 -2.72 -19.67 -15.80
N ASN A 8 -1.69 -20.28 -15.19
CA ASN A 8 -0.42 -20.58 -15.90
C ASN A 8 -0.40 -21.99 -16.50
N ASN A 9 -1.07 -22.94 -15.90
CA ASN A 9 -1.22 -24.31 -16.40
C ASN A 9 -2.58 -24.88 -15.99
N PRO A 10 -3.60 -24.82 -16.88
CA PRO A 10 -4.95 -25.29 -16.56
C PRO A 10 -5.06 -26.77 -16.20
N ASN A 11 -4.07 -27.59 -16.58
CA ASN A 11 -4.05 -29.02 -16.34
C ASN A 11 -3.17 -29.41 -15.13
N ILE A 12 -2.68 -28.45 -14.35
CA ILE A 12 -1.86 -28.77 -13.18
C ILE A 12 -2.69 -29.51 -12.11
N GLU A 13 -2.14 -30.58 -11.59
CA GLU A 13 -2.71 -31.27 -10.44
C GLU A 13 -2.32 -30.53 -9.15
N ILE A 14 -3.32 -30.23 -8.31
CA ILE A 14 -3.12 -29.56 -7.03
C ILE A 14 -3.35 -30.56 -5.91
N ILE A 15 -2.32 -30.77 -5.09
CA ILE A 15 -2.37 -31.59 -3.89
C ILE A 15 -2.59 -30.67 -2.68
N ALA A 16 -3.78 -30.76 -2.09
CA ALA A 16 -4.18 -29.93 -0.95
C ALA A 16 -4.68 -30.84 0.20
N PRO A 17 -3.79 -31.51 0.94
CA PRO A 17 -4.12 -32.57 1.89
C PRO A 17 -5.14 -32.15 2.96
N TRP A 18 -5.15 -30.90 3.36
CA TRP A 18 -6.12 -30.37 4.35
C TRP A 18 -7.58 -30.46 3.89
N ARG A 19 -7.87 -30.71 2.60
CA ARG A 19 -9.22 -30.95 2.08
C ARG A 19 -9.66 -32.40 2.23
N ASP A 20 -8.67 -33.30 2.25
CA ASP A 20 -8.89 -34.75 2.24
C ASP A 20 -8.61 -35.37 3.60
N TRP A 21 -7.79 -34.71 4.43
CA TRP A 21 -7.42 -35.18 5.75
C TRP A 21 -8.43 -34.75 6.81
N ASN A 22 -8.64 -35.60 7.81
CA ASN A 22 -9.53 -35.34 8.93
C ASN A 22 -8.84 -34.54 10.06
N PHE A 23 -7.98 -33.60 9.73
CA PHE A 23 -7.35 -32.71 10.71
C PHE A 23 -8.15 -31.41 10.80
N ASN A 24 -8.67 -31.11 11.98
CA ASN A 24 -9.54 -29.96 12.23
C ASN A 24 -8.83 -28.87 13.06
N SER A 25 -7.60 -29.11 13.50
CA SER A 25 -6.87 -28.19 14.35
C SER A 25 -5.37 -28.17 14.08
N ARG A 26 -4.75 -27.06 14.47
CA ARG A 26 -3.28 -26.93 14.42
C ARG A 26 -2.57 -27.96 15.31
N ASN A 27 -3.16 -28.30 16.46
CA ASN A 27 -2.57 -29.28 17.37
C ASN A 27 -2.50 -30.65 16.72
N GLU A 28 -3.58 -31.10 16.06
CA GLU A 28 -3.59 -32.37 15.32
C GLU A 28 -2.53 -32.42 14.21
N LEU A 29 -2.29 -31.29 13.54
CA LEU A 29 -1.21 -31.19 12.53
C LEU A 29 0.18 -31.27 13.18
N ILE A 30 0.38 -30.68 14.35
CA ILE A 30 1.64 -30.77 15.10
C ILE A 30 1.88 -32.21 15.57
N ASP A 31 0.85 -32.88 16.14
CA ASP A 31 0.91 -34.27 16.56
C ASP A 31 1.24 -35.21 15.40
N PHE A 32 0.63 -34.97 14.23
CA PHE A 32 0.94 -35.69 13.00
C PHE A 32 2.40 -35.49 12.59
N ALA A 33 2.89 -34.23 12.59
CA ALA A 33 4.25 -33.93 12.24
C ALA A 33 5.26 -34.60 13.19
N GLU A 34 4.98 -34.62 14.49
CA GLU A 34 5.80 -35.33 15.50
C GLU A 34 5.82 -36.83 15.28
N LYS A 35 4.64 -37.44 15.08
CA LYS A 35 4.52 -38.87 14.79
C LYS A 35 5.31 -39.30 13.56
N HIS A 36 5.38 -38.45 12.54
CA HIS A 36 6.09 -38.72 11.29
C HIS A 36 7.50 -38.09 11.23
N GLN A 37 8.02 -37.60 12.37
CA GLN A 37 9.36 -36.99 12.48
C GLN A 37 9.59 -35.82 11.50
N ILE A 38 8.52 -35.10 11.15
CA ILE A 38 8.60 -33.89 10.35
C ILE A 38 9.10 -32.77 11.25
N PRO A 39 10.21 -32.10 10.91
CA PRO A 39 10.76 -31.02 11.74
C PRO A 39 9.79 -29.85 11.86
N VAL A 40 9.37 -29.54 13.07
CA VAL A 40 8.59 -28.34 13.39
C VAL A 40 9.46 -27.44 14.28
N PRO A 41 9.71 -26.17 13.89
CA PRO A 41 10.48 -25.24 14.72
C PRO A 41 9.88 -25.13 16.13
N LYS A 42 10.75 -25.01 17.16
CA LYS A 42 10.33 -24.97 18.57
C LYS A 42 9.40 -23.80 18.88
N ASP A 43 9.60 -22.66 18.24
CA ASP A 43 8.76 -21.48 18.32
C ASP A 43 7.33 -21.73 17.78
N LYS A 44 7.16 -22.71 16.89
CA LYS A 44 5.84 -23.14 16.38
C LYS A 44 5.12 -24.13 17.30
N ARG A 45 5.84 -24.77 18.23
CA ARG A 45 5.29 -25.75 19.21
C ARG A 45 4.82 -25.10 20.49
N GLY A 46 5.31 -23.90 20.80
CA GLY A 46 4.94 -23.15 21.98
C GLY A 46 3.70 -22.28 21.76
N GLU A 47 3.44 -21.42 22.72
CA GLU A 47 2.39 -20.41 22.70
C GLU A 47 2.65 -19.27 21.73
N THR A 48 3.15 -19.56 20.52
CA THR A 48 3.23 -18.50 19.50
C THR A 48 1.82 -18.02 19.22
N PRO A 49 1.48 -16.81 19.62
CA PRO A 49 0.10 -16.39 19.76
C PRO A 49 -0.57 -16.06 18.43
N PHE A 50 0.15 -16.14 17.29
CA PHE A 50 -0.36 -15.72 15.99
C PHE A 50 0.39 -16.42 14.83
N SER A 51 -0.19 -16.37 13.62
CA SER A 51 0.46 -16.76 12.37
C SER A 51 1.13 -15.55 11.74
N THR A 52 2.28 -15.76 11.08
CA THR A 52 3.01 -14.69 10.39
C THR A 52 3.38 -15.13 8.98
N ASP A 53 3.01 -14.32 7.99
CA ASP A 53 3.45 -14.42 6.61
C ASP A 53 4.28 -13.20 6.24
N ALA A 54 5.40 -13.41 5.52
CA ALA A 54 6.31 -12.34 5.19
C ALA A 54 6.79 -12.42 3.73
N ASN A 55 6.82 -11.27 3.07
CA ASN A 55 7.46 -11.07 1.77
C ASN A 55 8.22 -9.74 1.75
N LEU A 56 8.79 -9.34 0.62
CA LEU A 56 9.57 -8.11 0.53
C LEU A 56 8.72 -6.85 0.82
N LEU A 57 7.44 -6.83 0.41
CA LEU A 57 6.57 -5.67 0.57
C LEU A 57 6.06 -5.52 2.00
N HIS A 58 5.55 -6.61 2.59
CA HIS A 58 4.91 -6.57 3.90
C HIS A 58 5.13 -7.83 4.73
N THR A 59 4.85 -7.69 6.02
CA THR A 59 4.62 -8.80 6.95
C THR A 59 3.18 -8.70 7.43
N SER A 60 2.47 -9.83 7.49
CA SER A 60 1.13 -9.93 8.06
C SER A 60 1.13 -10.88 9.25
N SER A 61 0.43 -10.50 10.30
CA SER A 61 0.24 -11.32 11.51
C SER A 61 -1.24 -11.42 11.84
N GLU A 62 -1.74 -12.62 12.12
CA GLU A 62 -3.15 -12.88 12.44
C GLU A 62 -3.32 -14.04 13.41
N GLY A 63 -4.48 -14.13 14.05
CA GLY A 63 -4.91 -15.25 14.90
C GLY A 63 -4.60 -15.09 16.39
N LYS A 64 -5.18 -15.95 17.20
CA LYS A 64 -5.03 -16.03 18.67
C LYS A 64 -5.26 -14.68 19.37
N ILE A 65 -4.24 -14.12 20.03
CA ILE A 65 -4.37 -12.85 20.77
C ILE A 65 -4.84 -11.69 19.88
N LEU A 66 -4.57 -11.76 18.55
CA LEU A 66 -4.98 -10.75 17.60
C LEU A 66 -6.45 -10.91 17.14
N GLU A 67 -7.14 -11.99 17.53
CA GLU A 67 -8.56 -12.22 17.16
C GLU A 67 -9.52 -11.29 17.91
N ASP A 68 -9.14 -10.78 19.08
CA ASP A 68 -9.91 -9.76 19.78
C ASP A 68 -9.48 -8.36 19.32
N PRO A 69 -10.34 -7.64 18.57
CA PRO A 69 -10.01 -6.32 18.05
C PRO A 69 -9.93 -5.23 19.13
N TRP A 70 -10.30 -5.52 20.38
CA TRP A 70 -10.19 -4.61 21.51
C TRP A 70 -8.82 -4.66 22.20
N ILE A 71 -8.06 -5.75 21.98
CA ILE A 71 -6.73 -5.93 22.56
C ILE A 71 -5.69 -5.32 21.62
N GLU A 72 -4.85 -4.42 22.15
CA GLU A 72 -3.70 -3.87 21.42
C GLU A 72 -2.76 -4.99 20.96
N ALA A 73 -2.26 -4.90 19.73
CA ALA A 73 -1.26 -5.82 19.24
C ALA A 73 0.05 -5.66 20.04
N PRO A 74 0.52 -6.71 20.73
CA PRO A 74 1.75 -6.61 21.52
C PRO A 74 2.97 -6.27 20.67
N GLU A 75 3.95 -5.57 21.23
CA GLU A 75 5.13 -5.10 20.51
C GLU A 75 5.92 -6.23 19.84
N PHE A 76 5.94 -7.43 20.41
CA PHE A 76 6.63 -8.59 19.83
C PHE A 76 6.01 -9.12 18.51
N VAL A 77 4.83 -8.64 18.11
CA VAL A 77 4.20 -8.93 16.82
C VAL A 77 4.96 -8.26 15.68
N TYR A 78 5.57 -7.12 15.97
CA TYR A 78 6.26 -6.29 14.98
C TYR A 78 7.71 -6.73 14.83
N SER A 79 8.11 -7.10 13.60
CA SER A 79 9.42 -7.64 13.29
C SER A 79 10.29 -6.72 12.42
N ARG A 80 9.67 -5.73 11.78
CA ARG A 80 10.32 -4.84 10.79
C ARG A 80 10.43 -3.41 11.22
N THR A 81 9.61 -2.99 12.18
CA THR A 81 9.50 -1.60 12.61
C THR A 81 9.79 -1.48 14.09
N LYS A 82 10.46 -0.41 14.47
CA LYS A 82 10.65 -0.04 15.87
C LYS A 82 9.35 0.53 16.44
N SER A 83 9.15 0.39 17.77
CA SER A 83 8.12 1.17 18.47
C SER A 83 8.40 2.66 18.36
N LEU A 84 7.41 3.51 18.67
CA LEU A 84 7.62 4.96 18.62
C LEU A 84 8.63 5.43 19.67
N GLU A 85 8.74 4.72 20.80
CA GLU A 85 9.68 4.97 21.88
C GLU A 85 11.11 4.63 21.45
N GLU A 86 11.30 3.52 20.70
CA GLU A 86 12.59 3.06 20.21
C GLU A 86 12.97 3.65 18.83
N ALA A 87 12.06 4.32 18.17
CA ALA A 87 12.30 4.94 16.87
C ALA A 87 13.35 6.03 16.96
N ALA A 88 14.05 6.26 15.84
CA ALA A 88 15.13 7.25 15.78
C ALA A 88 14.69 8.63 16.30
N GLU A 89 15.51 9.20 17.20
CA GLU A 89 15.24 10.49 17.84
C GLU A 89 15.30 11.66 16.88
N ASN A 90 16.15 11.58 15.84
CA ASN A 90 16.28 12.62 14.83
C ASN A 90 15.48 12.25 13.58
N SER A 91 14.83 13.23 12.99
CA SER A 91 14.19 13.06 11.69
C SER A 91 15.22 12.81 10.59
N GLU A 92 14.83 12.07 9.55
CA GLU A 92 15.64 11.79 8.38
C GLU A 92 14.95 12.32 7.12
N GLU A 93 15.67 13.06 6.28
CA GLU A 93 15.14 13.53 4.99
C GLU A 93 15.63 12.64 3.87
N ILE A 94 14.72 12.24 2.99
CA ILE A 94 15.02 11.46 1.79
C ILE A 94 14.34 12.06 0.57
N ILE A 95 14.91 11.79 -0.60
CA ILE A 95 14.34 12.18 -1.90
C ILE A 95 14.06 10.91 -2.69
N ILE A 96 12.82 10.75 -3.16
CA ILE A 96 12.44 9.65 -4.06
C ILE A 96 12.29 10.21 -5.47
N GLY A 97 13.04 9.65 -6.42
CA GLY A 97 12.92 9.95 -7.85
C GLY A 97 11.96 9.03 -8.56
N PHE A 98 11.11 9.59 -9.44
CA PHE A 98 10.10 8.88 -10.21
C PHE A 98 10.28 9.05 -11.72
N LYS A 99 10.00 7.98 -12.47
CA LYS A 99 9.90 7.97 -13.92
C LYS A 99 8.70 7.13 -14.35
N ASN A 100 7.76 7.75 -15.07
CA ASN A 100 6.51 7.12 -15.50
C ASN A 100 5.76 6.42 -14.34
N GLY A 101 5.74 7.05 -13.16
CA GLY A 101 5.14 6.50 -11.96
C GLY A 101 6.02 5.55 -11.15
N ASP A 102 7.04 4.95 -11.75
CA ASP A 102 7.94 4.03 -11.06
C ASP A 102 8.97 4.77 -10.21
N PRO A 103 9.21 4.35 -8.95
CA PRO A 103 10.31 4.85 -8.15
C PRO A 103 11.63 4.26 -8.67
N ILE A 104 12.57 5.13 -9.05
CA ILE A 104 13.82 4.74 -9.70
C ILE A 104 15.08 5.10 -8.90
N ALA A 105 14.97 5.98 -7.91
CA ALA A 105 16.13 6.46 -7.15
C ALA A 105 15.76 6.87 -5.72
N ILE A 106 16.73 6.75 -4.82
CA ILE A 106 16.70 7.33 -3.47
C ILE A 106 17.92 8.25 -3.34
N ASN A 107 17.70 9.53 -2.92
CA ASN A 107 18.73 10.54 -2.76
C ASN A 107 19.64 10.66 -4.00
N ASN A 108 19.03 10.72 -5.18
CA ASN A 108 19.69 10.79 -6.50
C ASN A 108 20.53 9.54 -6.87
N LYS A 109 20.51 8.49 -6.08
CA LYS A 109 21.16 7.22 -6.38
C LYS A 109 20.17 6.29 -7.08
N PRO A 110 20.35 5.95 -8.36
CA PRO A 110 19.53 4.96 -9.07
C PRO A 110 19.66 3.59 -8.41
N LEU A 111 18.56 2.89 -8.26
CA LEU A 111 18.48 1.57 -7.64
C LEU A 111 17.55 0.66 -8.43
N LYS A 112 17.84 -0.64 -8.44
CA LYS A 112 16.89 -1.63 -8.94
C LYS A 112 15.68 -1.72 -8.01
N PRO A 113 14.48 -2.09 -8.51
CA PRO A 113 13.25 -2.09 -7.70
C PRO A 113 13.37 -2.86 -6.37
N ARG A 114 13.99 -4.04 -6.37
CA ARG A 114 14.21 -4.84 -5.17
C ARG A 114 15.11 -4.12 -4.14
N GLU A 115 16.21 -3.54 -4.61
CA GLU A 115 17.16 -2.83 -3.76
C GLU A 115 16.54 -1.57 -3.17
N LEU A 116 15.77 -0.85 -3.99
CA LEU A 116 15.05 0.35 -3.59
C LEU A 116 14.04 0.03 -2.46
N LEU A 117 13.19 -0.97 -2.66
CA LEU A 117 12.20 -1.35 -1.64
C LEU A 117 12.87 -1.88 -0.37
N SER A 118 13.94 -2.67 -0.48
CA SER A 118 14.70 -3.15 0.68
C SER A 118 15.31 -1.99 1.48
N MET A 119 15.88 -0.99 0.80
CA MET A 119 16.44 0.20 1.43
C MET A 119 15.35 1.03 2.13
N LEU A 120 14.21 1.23 1.47
CA LEU A 120 13.07 1.94 2.07
C LEU A 120 12.50 1.20 3.28
N ASN A 121 12.42 -0.14 3.25
CA ASN A 121 12.03 -0.94 4.40
C ASN A 121 12.94 -0.70 5.61
N SER A 122 14.25 -0.68 5.39
CA SER A 122 15.23 -0.43 6.45
C SER A 122 15.11 0.99 7.03
N ILE A 123 15.01 2.00 6.17
CA ILE A 123 14.88 3.40 6.59
C ILE A 123 13.56 3.60 7.35
N ALA A 124 12.44 3.16 6.78
CA ALA A 124 11.12 3.32 7.39
C ALA A 124 11.00 2.57 8.71
N GLY A 125 11.52 1.33 8.77
CA GLY A 125 11.49 0.51 9.99
C GLY A 125 12.22 1.17 11.16
N LYS A 126 13.38 1.81 10.90
CA LYS A 126 14.13 2.59 11.89
C LYS A 126 13.31 3.73 12.51
N HIS A 127 12.38 4.30 11.73
CA HIS A 127 11.51 5.40 12.17
C HIS A 127 10.12 4.92 12.65
N GLY A 128 9.88 3.62 12.79
CA GLY A 128 8.60 3.07 13.24
C GLY A 128 7.46 3.24 12.22
N ILE A 129 7.79 3.42 10.93
CA ILE A 129 6.81 3.71 9.87
C ILE A 129 6.30 2.41 9.27
N GLY A 130 4.96 2.33 9.05
CA GLY A 130 4.34 1.30 8.23
C GLY A 130 3.55 0.25 8.98
N ARG A 131 3.24 0.46 10.27
CA ARG A 131 2.32 -0.40 11.04
C ARG A 131 0.88 -0.10 10.68
N ILE A 132 0.11 -1.14 10.43
CA ILE A 132 -1.32 -1.06 10.11
C ILE A 132 -2.05 -2.18 10.86
N ASP A 133 -3.07 -1.82 11.62
CA ASP A 133 -3.98 -2.74 12.30
C ASP A 133 -5.37 -2.53 11.71
N ILE A 134 -5.90 -3.55 11.03
CA ILE A 134 -7.18 -3.44 10.33
C ILE A 134 -8.06 -4.66 10.56
N VAL A 135 -9.38 -4.42 10.54
CA VAL A 135 -10.39 -5.46 10.41
C VAL A 135 -10.87 -5.46 8.96
N GLU A 136 -10.46 -6.48 8.23
CA GLU A 136 -10.74 -6.65 6.79
C GLU A 136 -11.93 -7.56 6.53
N ASN A 137 -12.43 -7.56 5.29
CA ASN A 137 -13.47 -8.47 4.83
C ASN A 137 -12.82 -9.57 3.98
N ARG A 138 -12.85 -10.81 4.45
CA ARG A 138 -12.41 -11.94 3.64
C ARG A 138 -13.35 -12.18 2.45
N PHE A 139 -12.83 -12.72 1.37
CA PHE A 139 -13.60 -13.04 0.16
C PHE A 139 -14.84 -13.91 0.44
N VAL A 140 -14.76 -14.77 1.44
CA VAL A 140 -15.86 -15.63 1.90
C VAL A 140 -16.89 -14.92 2.80
N GLY A 141 -16.80 -13.60 2.98
CA GLY A 141 -17.78 -12.77 3.68
C GLY A 141 -17.54 -12.64 5.20
N MET A 142 -16.52 -13.25 5.76
CA MET A 142 -16.17 -13.12 7.18
C MET A 142 -15.25 -11.91 7.40
N LYS A 143 -15.34 -11.29 8.59
CA LYS A 143 -14.35 -10.30 9.03
C LYS A 143 -13.17 -11.00 9.69
N SER A 144 -11.98 -10.48 9.49
CA SER A 144 -10.75 -10.94 10.12
C SER A 144 -9.86 -9.75 10.45
N ARG A 145 -9.23 -9.74 11.62
CA ARG A 145 -8.23 -8.74 11.97
C ARG A 145 -6.87 -9.21 11.49
N GLY A 146 -6.16 -8.32 10.81
CA GLY A 146 -4.76 -8.49 10.45
C GLY A 146 -3.93 -7.32 10.93
N VAL A 147 -2.73 -7.62 11.43
CA VAL A 147 -1.72 -6.62 11.80
C VAL A 147 -0.59 -6.71 10.79
N TYR A 148 -0.30 -5.60 10.15
CA TYR A 148 0.62 -5.53 9.02
C TYR A 148 1.77 -4.57 9.30
N GLU A 149 2.93 -4.89 8.71
CA GLU A 149 4.07 -3.98 8.60
C GLU A 149 4.42 -3.81 7.13
N THR A 150 4.27 -2.59 6.61
CA THR A 150 4.57 -2.24 5.21
C THR A 150 5.46 -1.00 5.15
N PRO A 151 6.67 -1.05 5.72
CA PRO A 151 7.46 0.16 5.96
C PRO A 151 7.83 0.91 4.66
N GLY A 152 8.53 0.29 3.73
CA GLY A 152 8.90 0.90 2.45
C GLY A 152 7.71 1.20 1.56
N GLY A 153 6.68 0.34 1.57
CA GLY A 153 5.44 0.56 0.83
C GLY A 153 4.70 1.81 1.31
N THR A 154 4.72 2.11 2.60
CA THR A 154 4.12 3.34 3.16
C THR A 154 4.85 4.59 2.65
N ILE A 155 6.19 4.58 2.62
CA ILE A 155 6.95 5.69 2.01
C ILE A 155 6.58 5.86 0.53
N LEU A 156 6.53 4.76 -0.22
CA LEU A 156 6.17 4.79 -1.65
C LEU A 156 4.75 5.31 -1.87
N LEU A 157 3.78 4.90 -1.06
CA LEU A 157 2.41 5.39 -1.17
C LEU A 157 2.33 6.92 -0.99
N HIS A 158 2.95 7.44 0.07
CA HIS A 158 2.95 8.88 0.34
C HIS A 158 3.68 9.68 -0.74
N SER A 159 4.85 9.21 -1.17
CA SER A 159 5.63 9.90 -2.20
C SER A 159 4.99 9.85 -3.58
N HIS A 160 4.42 8.70 -3.96
CA HIS A 160 3.73 8.55 -5.24
C HIS A 160 2.48 9.43 -5.31
N ARG A 161 1.65 9.45 -4.27
CA ARG A 161 0.52 10.37 -4.16
C ARG A 161 0.95 11.84 -4.26
N ALA A 162 2.08 12.18 -3.67
CA ALA A 162 2.60 13.53 -3.69
C ALA A 162 3.05 13.98 -5.10
N ILE A 163 3.70 13.11 -5.90
CA ILE A 163 4.08 13.46 -7.27
C ILE A 163 2.87 13.48 -8.20
N GLU A 164 1.92 12.56 -8.04
CA GLU A 164 0.65 12.56 -8.77
C GLU A 164 -0.13 13.86 -8.56
N SER A 165 -0.14 14.41 -7.35
CA SER A 165 -0.88 15.64 -7.04
C SER A 165 -0.49 16.87 -7.86
N ILE A 166 0.69 16.85 -8.49
CA ILE A 166 1.15 17.95 -9.34
C ILE A 166 1.26 17.58 -10.82
N THR A 167 1.04 16.30 -11.18
CA THR A 167 1.22 15.80 -12.56
C THR A 167 -0.05 15.27 -13.20
N LEU A 168 -1.05 14.86 -12.42
CA LEU A 168 -2.35 14.45 -12.91
C LEU A 168 -3.36 15.59 -12.82
N ASP A 169 -4.20 15.74 -13.82
CA ASP A 169 -5.35 16.62 -13.70
C ASP A 169 -6.43 16.03 -12.77
N LYS A 170 -7.39 16.87 -12.37
CA LYS A 170 -8.44 16.49 -11.44
C LYS A 170 -9.25 15.28 -11.93
N GLY A 171 -9.61 15.23 -13.21
CA GLY A 171 -10.45 14.16 -13.77
C GLY A 171 -9.70 12.83 -13.78
N GLU A 172 -8.43 12.84 -14.20
CA GLU A 172 -7.56 11.67 -14.24
C GLU A 172 -7.27 11.12 -12.83
N ALA A 173 -6.97 12.02 -11.88
CA ALA A 173 -6.72 11.65 -10.48
C ALA A 173 -7.96 11.00 -9.84
N HIS A 174 -9.14 11.59 -10.01
CA HIS A 174 -10.39 11.04 -9.46
C HIS A 174 -10.76 9.70 -10.10
N LEU A 175 -10.66 9.56 -11.43
CA LEU A 175 -10.89 8.29 -12.11
C LEU A 175 -10.01 7.18 -11.55
N LYS A 176 -8.71 7.45 -11.36
CA LYS A 176 -7.77 6.50 -10.78
C LYS A 176 -8.17 6.11 -9.35
N ASP A 177 -8.57 7.08 -8.53
CA ASP A 177 -8.99 6.83 -7.15
C ASP A 177 -10.29 6.01 -7.06
N GLU A 178 -11.24 6.22 -7.95
CA GLU A 178 -12.48 5.44 -8.05
C GLU A 178 -12.20 3.97 -8.42
N LEU A 179 -11.20 3.72 -9.25
CA LEU A 179 -10.83 2.38 -9.70
C LEU A 179 -9.97 1.60 -8.69
N MET A 180 -9.34 2.29 -7.74
CA MET A 180 -8.41 1.68 -6.78
C MET A 180 -9.06 0.57 -5.92
N PRO A 181 -10.27 0.75 -5.35
CA PRO A 181 -10.92 -0.33 -4.59
C PRO A 181 -11.20 -1.56 -5.47
N LYS A 182 -11.58 -1.34 -6.74
CA LYS A 182 -11.83 -2.44 -7.67
C LYS A 182 -10.56 -3.20 -8.04
N TYR A 183 -9.48 -2.48 -8.25
CA TYR A 183 -8.18 -3.09 -8.50
C TYR A 183 -7.71 -3.92 -7.28
N ALA A 184 -7.84 -3.37 -6.08
CA ALA A 184 -7.52 -4.05 -4.83
C ALA A 184 -8.35 -5.34 -4.64
N GLU A 185 -9.65 -5.30 -4.97
CA GLU A 185 -10.55 -6.45 -4.92
C GLU A 185 -10.05 -7.59 -5.83
N TYR A 186 -9.65 -7.32 -7.06
CA TYR A 186 -9.14 -8.36 -7.96
C TYR A 186 -7.84 -8.99 -7.42
N ILE A 187 -6.93 -8.18 -6.84
CA ILE A 187 -5.70 -8.71 -6.24
C ILE A 187 -6.02 -9.56 -5.02
N TYR A 188 -6.86 -9.06 -4.11
CA TYR A 188 -7.22 -9.74 -2.87
C TYR A 188 -7.91 -11.09 -3.13
N ASN A 189 -8.81 -11.13 -4.12
CA ASN A 189 -9.55 -12.33 -4.51
C ASN A 189 -8.72 -13.33 -5.34
N GLY A 190 -7.45 -13.01 -5.64
CA GLY A 190 -6.56 -13.91 -6.40
C GLY A 190 -6.70 -13.83 -7.91
N PHE A 191 -7.39 -12.82 -8.46
CA PHE A 191 -7.63 -12.63 -9.90
C PHE A 191 -6.50 -11.85 -10.59
N TRP A 192 -5.25 -12.09 -10.19
CA TRP A 192 -4.07 -11.44 -10.78
C TRP A 192 -3.99 -11.56 -12.30
N PHE A 193 -4.35 -12.73 -12.85
CA PHE A 193 -4.28 -13.03 -14.27
C PHE A 193 -5.59 -12.77 -15.03
N SER A 194 -6.60 -12.18 -14.41
CA SER A 194 -7.88 -11.90 -15.07
C SER A 194 -7.76 -10.77 -16.10
N SER A 195 -8.57 -10.84 -17.15
CA SER A 195 -8.63 -9.82 -18.21
C SER A 195 -9.02 -8.44 -17.68
N GLU A 196 -9.90 -8.40 -16.70
CA GLU A 196 -10.35 -7.16 -16.07
C GLU A 196 -9.22 -6.47 -15.32
N ARG A 197 -8.42 -7.23 -14.52
CA ARG A 197 -7.26 -6.68 -13.83
C ARG A 197 -6.23 -6.15 -14.83
N ILE A 198 -5.99 -6.87 -15.93
CA ILE A 198 -5.07 -6.46 -16.99
C ILE A 198 -5.55 -5.18 -17.68
N ALA A 199 -6.85 -5.07 -17.96
CA ALA A 199 -7.44 -3.85 -18.53
C ALA A 199 -7.29 -2.64 -17.59
N LEU A 200 -7.58 -2.82 -16.28
CA LEU A 200 -7.38 -1.78 -15.28
C LEU A 200 -5.90 -1.37 -15.15
N GLN A 201 -4.97 -2.34 -15.20
CA GLN A 201 -3.54 -2.05 -15.19
C GLN A 201 -3.15 -1.15 -16.36
N SER A 202 -3.62 -1.47 -17.57
CA SER A 202 -3.33 -0.67 -18.76
C SER A 202 -3.84 0.76 -18.65
N LEU A 203 -5.01 0.95 -18.03
CA LEU A 203 -5.55 2.27 -17.73
C LEU A 203 -4.66 3.01 -16.73
N ILE A 204 -4.30 2.36 -15.63
CA ILE A 204 -3.43 2.94 -14.59
C ILE A 204 -2.08 3.32 -15.20
N ASP A 205 -1.43 2.42 -15.96
CA ASP A 205 -0.15 2.68 -16.61
C ASP A 205 -0.21 3.90 -17.54
N LYS A 206 -1.35 4.09 -18.23
CA LYS A 206 -1.56 5.26 -19.08
C LYS A 206 -1.55 6.56 -18.30
N THR A 207 -2.11 6.58 -17.10
CA THR A 207 -2.11 7.78 -16.22
C THR A 207 -0.71 8.13 -15.74
N GLN A 208 0.20 7.15 -15.68
CA GLN A 208 1.54 7.33 -15.12
C GLN A 208 2.57 7.92 -16.09
N ASN A 209 2.26 8.05 -17.38
CA ASN A 209 3.22 8.52 -18.40
C ASN A 209 3.84 9.91 -18.09
N LYS A 210 3.12 10.76 -17.36
CA LYS A 210 3.56 12.11 -16.98
C LYS A 210 4.02 12.19 -15.53
N VAL A 211 3.95 11.11 -14.78
CA VAL A 211 4.34 11.07 -13.36
C VAL A 211 5.85 10.90 -13.26
N ASN A 212 6.57 12.00 -13.50
CA ASN A 212 8.03 12.09 -13.48
C ASN A 212 8.46 13.20 -12.53
N GLY A 213 9.54 12.99 -11.80
CA GLY A 213 10.11 14.04 -10.95
C GLY A 213 10.59 13.50 -9.60
N GLU A 214 10.61 14.37 -8.60
CA GLU A 214 11.16 14.05 -7.29
C GLU A 214 10.23 14.52 -6.17
N VAL A 215 10.19 13.72 -5.09
CA VAL A 215 9.49 14.07 -3.86
C VAL A 215 10.48 14.02 -2.71
N LYS A 216 10.51 15.09 -1.92
CA LYS A 216 11.28 15.18 -0.68
C LYS A 216 10.38 14.87 0.50
N LEU A 217 10.82 13.93 1.32
CA LEU A 217 10.11 13.45 2.51
C LEU A 217 10.96 13.69 3.75
N ARG A 218 10.28 13.94 4.87
CA ARG A 218 10.86 13.86 6.22
C ARG A 218 10.18 12.73 6.96
N LEU A 219 11.01 11.84 7.51
CA LEU A 219 10.60 10.65 8.24
C LEU A 219 10.84 10.90 9.73
N TYR A 220 9.84 10.69 10.56
CA TYR A 220 9.97 10.89 11.99
C TYR A 220 8.87 10.16 12.77
N LYS A 221 9.27 9.28 13.69
CA LYS A 221 8.41 8.62 14.68
C LYS A 221 7.02 8.22 14.11
N GLY A 222 7.01 7.26 13.21
CA GLY A 222 5.80 6.73 12.57
C GLY A 222 5.25 7.55 11.39
N ASN A 223 5.77 8.76 11.14
CA ASN A 223 5.22 9.68 10.16
C ASN A 223 6.07 9.81 8.90
N VAL A 224 5.39 9.87 7.75
CA VAL A 224 5.95 10.27 6.45
C VAL A 224 5.40 11.66 6.10
N ILE A 225 6.25 12.67 6.15
CA ILE A 225 5.87 14.07 5.91
C ILE A 225 6.40 14.51 4.56
N VAL A 226 5.52 14.89 3.64
CA VAL A 226 5.92 15.46 2.35
C VAL A 226 6.35 16.90 2.55
N ILE A 227 7.63 17.21 2.29
CA ILE A 227 8.21 18.54 2.47
C ILE A 227 8.59 19.23 1.15
N GLY A 228 8.47 18.53 0.02
CA GLY A 228 8.69 19.12 -1.29
C GLY A 228 8.37 18.16 -2.42
N ARG A 229 8.04 18.73 -3.58
CA ARG A 229 7.80 17.97 -4.82
C ARG A 229 8.15 18.85 -6.02
N LYS A 230 8.71 18.25 -7.06
CA LYS A 230 9.01 18.92 -8.33
C LYS A 230 8.84 17.94 -9.49
N SER A 231 8.38 18.44 -10.62
CA SER A 231 8.21 17.68 -11.85
C SER A 231 8.39 18.55 -13.08
N PRO A 232 9.02 18.04 -14.15
CA PRO A 232 9.01 18.72 -15.46
C PRO A 232 7.61 18.73 -16.09
N ASN A 233 6.72 17.85 -15.64
CA ASN A 233 5.33 17.72 -16.10
C ASN A 233 4.33 18.36 -15.12
N SER A 234 4.79 19.25 -14.23
CA SER A 234 3.93 19.87 -13.22
C SER A 234 2.81 20.70 -13.87
N LEU A 235 1.59 20.44 -13.43
CA LEU A 235 0.41 21.26 -13.73
C LEU A 235 0.26 22.45 -12.75
N TYR A 236 1.05 22.45 -11.66
CA TYR A 236 1.06 23.55 -10.70
C TYR A 236 1.79 24.76 -11.30
N ASN A 237 1.06 25.84 -11.48
CA ASN A 237 1.59 27.09 -12.00
C ASN A 237 1.51 28.17 -10.91
N LYS A 238 2.69 28.54 -10.37
CA LYS A 238 2.78 29.51 -9.29
C LYS A 238 2.18 30.87 -9.66
N SER A 239 2.34 31.34 -10.89
CA SER A 239 1.80 32.63 -11.33
C SER A 239 0.27 32.69 -11.44
N LEU A 240 -0.40 31.51 -11.62
CA LEU A 240 -1.85 31.42 -11.65
C LEU A 240 -2.51 31.36 -10.27
N VAL A 241 -1.77 30.88 -9.26
CA VAL A 241 -2.30 30.65 -7.91
C VAL A 241 -1.76 31.61 -6.85
N SER A 242 -0.90 32.58 -7.29
CA SER A 242 -0.36 33.60 -6.38
C SER A 242 -1.47 34.57 -5.95
N PHE A 243 -1.52 34.86 -4.65
CA PHE A 243 -2.39 35.92 -4.09
C PHE A 243 -1.69 37.27 -4.01
N ASP A 244 -0.35 37.32 -4.26
CA ASP A 244 0.49 38.53 -4.09
C ASP A 244 0.75 39.27 -5.39
N GLU A 245 0.46 38.62 -6.54
CA GLU A 245 0.65 39.21 -7.87
C GLU A 245 -0.69 39.22 -8.60
N GLU A 246 -0.90 40.23 -9.49
CA GLU A 246 -2.01 40.18 -10.47
C GLU A 246 -1.76 38.96 -11.38
N GLY A 247 -2.34 37.82 -11.00
CA GLY A 247 -2.24 36.59 -11.75
C GLY A 247 -2.86 36.75 -13.14
N ASN A 248 -2.36 35.98 -14.12
CA ASN A 248 -2.94 35.90 -15.48
C ASN A 248 -4.37 35.31 -15.52
N TYR A 249 -5.05 35.28 -14.38
CA TYR A 249 -6.39 34.73 -14.24
C TYR A 249 -7.42 35.84 -14.19
N ASN A 250 -8.36 35.83 -15.15
CA ASN A 250 -9.45 36.80 -15.19
C ASN A 250 -10.58 36.39 -14.22
N GLN A 251 -10.73 37.09 -13.11
CA GLN A 251 -11.76 36.84 -12.09
C GLN A 251 -13.19 36.89 -12.65
N LYS A 252 -13.44 37.61 -13.76
CA LYS A 252 -14.76 37.67 -14.40
C LYS A 252 -15.18 36.34 -15.02
N ASP A 253 -14.23 35.52 -15.46
CA ASP A 253 -14.52 34.19 -16.01
C ASP A 253 -15.06 33.25 -14.92
N ALA A 254 -14.57 33.37 -13.69
CA ALA A 254 -15.09 32.65 -12.55
C ALA A 254 -16.54 33.04 -12.20
N GLU A 255 -16.88 34.33 -12.30
CA GLU A 255 -18.23 34.80 -12.03
C GLU A 255 -19.27 34.13 -12.95
N GLY A 256 -18.99 34.10 -14.25
CA GLY A 256 -19.85 33.42 -15.25
C GLY A 256 -19.99 31.92 -14.96
N PHE A 257 -18.90 31.23 -14.72
CA PHE A 257 -18.87 29.82 -14.36
C PHE A 257 -19.71 29.51 -13.10
N ILE A 258 -19.55 30.32 -12.05
CA ILE A 258 -20.31 30.16 -10.79
C ILE A 258 -21.79 30.40 -11.01
N LYS A 259 -22.17 31.44 -11.76
CA LYS A 259 -23.57 31.75 -12.10
C LYS A 259 -24.26 30.60 -12.84
N ILE A 260 -23.60 30.00 -13.83
CA ILE A 260 -24.13 28.84 -14.56
C ILE A 260 -24.28 27.65 -13.66
N ASN A 261 -23.24 27.32 -12.87
CA ASN A 261 -23.31 26.19 -11.94
C ASN A 261 -24.34 26.39 -10.82
N SER A 262 -24.67 27.63 -10.44
CA SER A 262 -25.68 27.93 -9.43
C SER A 262 -27.12 27.64 -9.88
N LEU A 263 -27.36 27.46 -11.20
CA LEU A 263 -28.70 27.16 -11.74
C LEU A 263 -29.31 25.91 -11.10
N ARG A 264 -28.50 24.91 -10.74
CA ARG A 264 -28.95 23.71 -10.03
C ARG A 264 -29.65 23.99 -8.69
N PHE A 265 -29.41 25.15 -8.09
CA PHE A 265 -29.96 25.52 -6.79
C PHE A 265 -31.22 26.45 -6.93
N LYS A 266 -31.47 27.04 -8.10
CA LYS A 266 -32.54 28.02 -8.31
C LYS A 266 -33.95 27.42 -8.39
N ASN A 267 -34.04 26.10 -8.65
CA ASN A 267 -35.33 25.40 -8.81
C ASN A 267 -35.71 24.56 -7.58
N LYS A 268 -35.24 24.95 -6.38
CA LYS A 268 -35.56 24.28 -5.11
C LYS A 268 -36.59 25.04 -4.29
N ASN A 269 -37.61 25.62 -4.93
CA ASN A 269 -38.83 26.15 -4.29
C ASN A 269 -40.04 25.37 -4.78
#